data_5e9f9a5ba4d2a619d5a40790bf382761
#
_entry.id   5e9f9a5ba4d2a619d5a40790bf382761
#
_cell.length_a   1.000
_cell.length_b   1.000
_cell.length_c   1.000
_cell.angle_alpha   90.00
_cell.angle_beta   90.00
_cell.angle_gamma   90.00
#
_symmetry.space_group_name_H-M   'P 1'
#
loop_
_entity.id
_entity.type
_entity.pdbx_description
1 polymer ?
#
loop_
_entity_poly.entity_id
_entity_poly.type
_entity_poly.pdbx_seq_one_letter_code
_entity_poly.pdbx_strand_id
1 'polypeptide(L)'
;SEAGASIYSASKIARDEFPTFDVTVRGSISIGRRLQDPLAELVKIDAKSIGVGQYQHDVDQTKLKKSLDTVVESCVNTIGININTASESLLSYVSGIGPKIAQNIIIYRNENGSFTSRTAIKKVPSLGAKAFEQAAGFLRIKNAKNPLDDSAVHPENYALVDKIAKDNKKNVADF
;
A
#
# COMPACT_ATOMS: atom_id res chain seq x y z
N SER A 1 0.27 18.23 -7.47
CA SER A 1 -0.05 17.96 -8.89
C SER A 1 -1.51 17.55 -9.03
N GLU A 2 -2.19 18.08 -10.03
CA GLU A 2 -3.57 17.70 -10.40
C GLU A 2 -3.62 16.66 -11.53
N ALA A 3 -2.47 16.21 -12.03
CA ALA A 3 -2.38 15.26 -13.13
C ALA A 3 -3.24 14.02 -12.86
N GLY A 4 -4.09 13.63 -13.81
CA GLY A 4 -4.99 12.49 -13.70
C GLY A 4 -6.16 12.63 -12.71
N ALA A 5 -6.37 13.79 -12.06
CA ALA A 5 -7.47 13.97 -11.10
C ALA A 5 -8.86 13.85 -11.76
N SER A 6 -8.99 14.30 -13.00
CA SER A 6 -10.22 14.15 -13.78
C SER A 6 -10.53 12.66 -14.09
N ILE A 7 -9.49 11.87 -14.35
CA ILE A 7 -9.63 10.44 -14.61
C ILE A 7 -10.07 9.71 -13.33
N TYR A 8 -9.44 10.03 -12.19
CA TYR A 8 -9.88 9.52 -10.90
C TYR A 8 -11.34 9.86 -10.63
N SER A 9 -11.73 11.14 -10.77
CA SER A 9 -13.08 11.62 -10.42
C SER A 9 -14.20 10.91 -11.17
N ALA A 10 -13.94 10.49 -12.42
CA ALA A 10 -14.86 9.72 -13.26
C ALA A 10 -14.76 8.20 -13.05
N SER A 11 -13.78 7.72 -12.29
CA SER A 11 -13.52 6.29 -12.10
C SER A 11 -14.59 5.60 -11.24
N LYS A 12 -14.63 4.25 -11.32
CA LYS A 12 -15.44 3.44 -10.42
C LYS A 12 -14.99 3.62 -8.97
N ILE A 13 -13.68 3.67 -8.72
CA ILE A 13 -13.10 3.85 -7.38
C ILE A 13 -13.62 5.13 -6.73
N ALA A 14 -13.62 6.25 -7.46
CA ALA A 14 -14.12 7.52 -6.92
C ALA A 14 -15.62 7.51 -6.66
N ARG A 15 -16.41 6.79 -7.48
CA ARG A 15 -17.85 6.61 -7.25
C ARG A 15 -18.13 5.77 -6.01
N ASP A 16 -17.36 4.73 -5.81
CA ASP A 16 -17.51 3.84 -4.64
C ASP A 16 -17.07 4.55 -3.34
N GLU A 17 -15.99 5.38 -3.39
CA GLU A 17 -15.53 6.18 -2.23
C GLU A 17 -16.48 7.33 -1.89
N PHE A 18 -17.09 7.96 -2.90
CA PHE A 18 -17.91 9.16 -2.75
C PHE A 18 -19.18 9.09 -3.62
N PRO A 19 -20.12 8.22 -3.30
CA PRO A 19 -21.29 7.99 -4.15
C PRO A 19 -22.20 9.21 -4.31
N THR A 20 -22.25 10.09 -3.30
CA THR A 20 -23.13 11.26 -3.28
C THR A 20 -22.50 12.54 -3.85
N PHE A 21 -21.18 12.56 -4.05
CA PHE A 21 -20.49 13.74 -4.57
C PHE A 21 -20.41 13.72 -6.10
N ASP A 22 -20.42 14.90 -6.69
CA ASP A 22 -20.18 15.06 -8.14
C ASP A 22 -18.70 14.87 -8.51
N VAL A 23 -18.43 14.85 -9.81
CA VAL A 23 -17.07 14.63 -10.34
C VAL A 23 -16.08 15.73 -9.93
N THR A 24 -16.54 16.97 -9.80
CA THR A 24 -15.69 18.12 -9.44
C THR A 24 -15.23 18.00 -7.99
N VAL A 25 -16.16 17.69 -7.09
CA VAL A 25 -15.86 17.49 -5.66
C VAL A 25 -14.95 16.28 -5.45
N ARG A 26 -15.21 15.16 -6.14
CA ARG A 26 -14.32 13.97 -6.08
C ARG A 26 -12.90 14.31 -6.52
N GLY A 27 -12.74 15.06 -7.60
CA GLY A 27 -11.43 15.51 -8.10
C GLY A 27 -10.71 16.40 -7.09
N SER A 28 -11.41 17.36 -6.51
CA SER A 28 -10.87 18.29 -5.50
C SER A 28 -10.41 17.56 -4.24
N ILE A 29 -11.19 16.60 -3.76
CA ILE A 29 -10.82 15.74 -2.61
C ILE A 29 -9.54 14.97 -2.92
N SER A 30 -9.44 14.35 -4.10
CA SER A 30 -8.23 13.60 -4.49
C SER A 30 -7.00 14.50 -4.52
N ILE A 31 -7.10 15.71 -5.11
CA ILE A 31 -5.99 16.67 -5.11
C ILE A 31 -5.56 17.05 -3.70
N GLY A 32 -6.51 17.29 -2.80
CA GLY A 32 -6.23 17.59 -1.40
C GLY A 32 -5.52 16.43 -0.67
N ARG A 33 -5.99 15.20 -0.88
CA ARG A 33 -5.41 13.98 -0.29
C ARG A 33 -3.99 13.71 -0.76
N ARG A 34 -3.62 14.12 -1.98
CA ARG A 34 -2.24 13.99 -2.48
C ARG A 34 -1.21 14.79 -1.68
N LEU A 35 -1.64 15.81 -0.94
CA LEU A 35 -0.77 16.54 -0.01
C LEU A 35 -0.50 15.73 1.26
N GLN A 36 -1.43 14.87 1.65
CA GLN A 36 -1.31 14.04 2.85
C GLN A 36 -0.56 12.74 2.54
N ASP A 37 -0.96 12.04 1.48
CA ASP A 37 -0.36 10.79 1.02
C ASP A 37 -0.45 10.69 -0.50
N PRO A 38 0.56 11.20 -1.23
CA PRO A 38 0.56 11.18 -2.69
C PRO A 38 0.53 9.76 -3.27
N LEU A 39 1.20 8.80 -2.63
CA LEU A 39 1.28 7.44 -3.12
C LEU A 39 -0.09 6.75 -3.04
N ALA A 40 -0.77 6.84 -1.88
CA ALA A 40 -2.09 6.25 -1.67
C ALA A 40 -3.14 6.75 -2.66
N GLU A 41 -3.04 8.01 -3.12
CA GLU A 41 -3.97 8.58 -4.10
C GLU A 41 -3.57 8.27 -5.55
N LEU A 42 -2.29 8.37 -5.89
CA LEU A 42 -1.83 8.20 -7.26
C LEU A 42 -1.95 6.75 -7.76
N VAL A 43 -1.82 5.76 -6.89
CA VAL A 43 -2.02 4.34 -7.26
C VAL A 43 -3.46 3.98 -7.63
N LYS A 44 -4.41 4.86 -7.38
CA LYS A 44 -5.82 4.68 -7.80
C LYS A 44 -6.03 4.95 -9.30
N ILE A 45 -5.02 5.49 -9.97
CA ILE A 45 -5.06 5.88 -11.39
C ILE A 45 -4.00 5.07 -12.12
N ASP A 46 -4.31 4.68 -13.38
CA ASP A 46 -3.28 4.09 -14.25
C ASP A 46 -2.14 5.11 -14.45
N ALA A 47 -0.91 4.69 -14.19
CA ALA A 47 0.27 5.55 -14.26
C ALA A 47 0.43 6.25 -15.64
N LYS A 48 0.00 5.61 -16.73
CA LYS A 48 -0.03 6.24 -18.06
C LYS A 48 -0.91 7.48 -18.13
N SER A 49 -1.95 7.54 -17.32
CA SER A 49 -2.90 8.65 -17.29
C SER A 49 -2.35 9.89 -16.57
N ILE A 50 -1.25 9.77 -15.86
CA ILE A 50 -0.58 10.88 -15.16
C ILE A 50 0.34 11.65 -16.11
N GLY A 51 0.76 11.03 -17.22
CA GLY A 51 1.74 11.56 -18.15
C GLY A 51 3.17 11.29 -17.67
N VAL A 52 3.84 10.34 -18.32
CA VAL A 52 5.16 9.84 -17.92
C VAL A 52 6.27 10.26 -18.87
N GLY A 53 5.91 10.81 -20.04
CA GLY A 53 6.89 11.29 -21.01
C GLY A 53 6.26 11.85 -22.29
N GLN A 54 6.98 12.73 -22.95
CA GLN A 54 6.54 13.38 -24.17
C GLN A 54 6.20 12.37 -25.28
N TYR A 55 6.97 11.30 -25.39
CA TYR A 55 6.82 10.27 -26.42
C TYR A 55 6.16 8.99 -25.91
N GLN A 56 5.38 9.08 -24.84
CA GLN A 56 4.74 7.87 -24.27
C GLN A 56 3.80 7.17 -25.25
N HIS A 57 3.24 7.87 -26.23
CA HIS A 57 2.34 7.30 -27.24
C HIS A 57 3.07 6.60 -28.38
N ASP A 58 4.36 6.84 -28.55
CA ASP A 58 5.19 6.30 -29.64
C ASP A 58 5.82 4.93 -29.30
N VAL A 59 5.69 4.51 -28.04
CA VAL A 59 6.21 3.23 -27.56
C VAL A 59 5.11 2.18 -27.44
N ASP A 60 5.50 0.91 -27.36
CA ASP A 60 4.57 -0.22 -27.10
C ASP A 60 3.83 0.00 -25.78
N GLN A 61 2.51 0.16 -25.86
CA GLN A 61 1.66 0.49 -24.71
C GLN A 61 1.57 -0.63 -23.68
N THR A 62 1.70 -1.88 -24.10
CA THR A 62 1.68 -3.04 -23.19
C THR A 62 2.98 -3.10 -22.38
N LYS A 63 4.11 -2.90 -23.04
CA LYS A 63 5.42 -2.85 -22.37
C LYS A 63 5.53 -1.63 -21.46
N LEU A 64 5.06 -0.47 -21.90
CA LEU A 64 5.01 0.75 -21.08
C LEU A 64 4.23 0.50 -19.80
N LYS A 65 3.01 -0.02 -19.91
CA LYS A 65 2.18 -0.32 -18.73
C LYS A 65 2.90 -1.26 -17.78
N LYS A 66 3.44 -2.38 -18.28
CA LYS A 66 4.16 -3.34 -17.44
C LYS A 66 5.37 -2.72 -16.72
N SER A 67 6.13 -1.88 -17.41
CA SER A 67 7.28 -1.20 -16.81
C SER A 67 6.84 -0.22 -15.73
N LEU A 68 5.77 0.54 -15.96
CA LEU A 68 5.21 1.48 -14.98
C LEU A 68 4.66 0.75 -13.75
N ASP A 69 3.92 -0.34 -13.94
CA ASP A 69 3.40 -1.17 -12.84
C ASP A 69 4.55 -1.70 -11.98
N THR A 70 5.65 -2.16 -12.60
CA THR A 70 6.87 -2.60 -11.89
C THR A 70 7.50 -1.48 -11.07
N VAL A 71 7.57 -0.27 -11.61
CA VAL A 71 8.12 0.90 -10.88
C VAL A 71 7.22 1.25 -9.67
N VAL A 72 5.90 1.28 -9.87
CA VAL A 72 4.95 1.55 -8.78
C VAL A 72 5.06 0.49 -7.68
N GLU A 73 5.09 -0.78 -8.04
CA GLU A 73 5.28 -1.88 -7.10
C GLU A 73 6.58 -1.72 -6.31
N SER A 74 7.69 -1.42 -6.98
CA SER A 74 8.99 -1.17 -6.35
C SER A 74 8.93 -0.01 -5.36
N CYS A 75 8.30 1.11 -5.73
CA CYS A 75 8.13 2.26 -4.84
C CYS A 75 7.29 1.92 -3.61
N VAL A 76 6.15 1.25 -3.80
CA VAL A 76 5.25 0.83 -2.69
C VAL A 76 5.99 -0.07 -1.71
N ASN A 77 6.70 -1.07 -2.22
CA ASN A 77 7.42 -2.02 -1.37
C ASN A 77 8.63 -1.37 -0.65
N THR A 78 9.33 -0.44 -1.31
CA THR A 78 10.45 0.29 -0.68
C THR A 78 9.99 1.16 0.49
N ILE A 79 8.90 1.88 0.33
CA ILE A 79 8.34 2.75 1.37
C ILE A 79 7.70 1.92 2.49
N GLY A 80 7.03 0.84 2.12
CA GLY A 80 6.16 0.06 2.99
C GLY A 80 4.86 0.80 3.30
N ILE A 81 3.81 0.08 3.59
CA ILE A 81 2.47 0.66 3.78
C ILE A 81 1.84 0.29 5.12
N ASN A 82 1.08 1.21 5.69
CA ASN A 82 0.28 0.93 6.87
C ASN A 82 -0.96 0.12 6.49
N ILE A 83 -1.02 -1.15 6.89
CA ILE A 83 -2.12 -2.06 6.55
C ILE A 83 -3.48 -1.59 7.10
N ASN A 84 -3.46 -0.82 8.19
CA ASN A 84 -4.70 -0.35 8.84
C ASN A 84 -5.35 0.83 8.10
N THR A 85 -4.58 1.57 7.29
CA THR A 85 -5.09 2.76 6.57
C THR A 85 -5.06 2.62 5.06
N ALA A 86 -4.29 1.66 4.54
CA ALA A 86 -4.11 1.47 3.10
C ALA A 86 -5.44 1.14 2.39
N SER A 87 -5.61 1.69 1.19
CA SER A 87 -6.71 1.33 0.28
C SER A 87 -6.47 -0.04 -0.38
N GLU A 88 -7.53 -0.63 -0.93
CA GLU A 88 -7.43 -1.85 -1.74
C GLU A 88 -6.43 -1.68 -2.89
N SER A 89 -6.49 -0.54 -3.58
CA SER A 89 -5.58 -0.22 -4.69
C SER A 89 -4.12 -0.22 -4.23
N LEU A 90 -3.82 0.40 -3.08
CA LEU A 90 -2.45 0.46 -2.55
C LEU A 90 -1.97 -0.92 -2.09
N LEU A 91 -2.82 -1.69 -1.40
CA LEU A 91 -2.53 -3.05 -0.96
C LEU A 91 -2.21 -3.98 -2.14
N SER A 92 -2.88 -3.82 -3.28
CA SER A 92 -2.68 -4.67 -4.46
C SER A 92 -1.29 -4.54 -5.10
N TYR A 93 -0.55 -3.47 -4.79
CA TYR A 93 0.84 -3.28 -5.22
C TYR A 93 1.87 -3.87 -4.23
N VAL A 94 1.43 -4.39 -3.09
CA VAL A 94 2.36 -5.07 -2.16
C VAL A 94 2.70 -6.44 -2.69
N SER A 95 3.99 -6.76 -2.74
CA SER A 95 4.47 -8.07 -3.16
C SER A 95 3.80 -9.19 -2.37
N GLY A 96 3.27 -10.19 -3.06
CA GLY A 96 2.51 -11.28 -2.45
C GLY A 96 1.02 -10.99 -2.18
N ILE A 97 0.54 -9.75 -2.38
CA ILE A 97 -0.86 -9.36 -2.16
C ILE A 97 -1.52 -9.05 -3.51
N GLY A 98 -2.29 -10.00 -4.03
CA GLY A 98 -3.13 -9.75 -5.19
C GLY A 98 -4.46 -9.05 -4.81
N PRO A 99 -5.25 -8.61 -5.81
CA PRO A 99 -6.50 -7.86 -5.58
C PRO A 99 -7.47 -8.56 -4.62
N LYS A 100 -7.62 -9.89 -4.73
CA LYS A 100 -8.50 -10.67 -3.85
C LYS A 100 -8.05 -10.64 -2.38
N ILE A 101 -6.74 -10.74 -2.14
CA ILE A 101 -6.19 -10.69 -0.79
C ILE A 101 -6.31 -9.27 -0.25
N ALA A 102 -6.06 -8.25 -1.07
CA ALA A 102 -6.23 -6.84 -0.70
C ALA A 102 -7.68 -6.57 -0.25
N GLN A 103 -8.67 -7.04 -0.99
CA GLN A 103 -10.08 -6.94 -0.62
C GLN A 103 -10.37 -7.65 0.71
N ASN A 104 -9.87 -8.88 0.89
CA ASN A 104 -10.06 -9.63 2.13
C ASN A 104 -9.42 -8.93 3.34
N ILE A 105 -8.29 -8.24 3.18
CA ILE A 105 -7.67 -7.43 4.23
C ILE A 105 -8.61 -6.29 4.65
N ILE A 106 -9.22 -5.59 3.67
CA ILE A 106 -10.19 -4.52 3.96
C ILE A 106 -11.41 -5.06 4.71
N ILE A 107 -11.99 -6.15 4.21
CA ILE A 107 -13.16 -6.78 4.85
C ILE A 107 -12.79 -7.19 6.28
N TYR A 108 -11.69 -7.91 6.46
CA TYR A 108 -11.25 -8.39 7.75
C TYR A 108 -11.10 -7.26 8.77
N ARG A 109 -10.42 -6.15 8.40
CA ARG A 109 -10.22 -5.02 9.32
C ARG A 109 -11.53 -4.28 9.63
N ASN A 110 -12.48 -4.25 8.71
CA ASN A 110 -13.78 -3.63 8.93
C ASN A 110 -14.63 -4.45 9.92
N GLU A 111 -14.53 -5.77 9.88
CA GLU A 111 -15.29 -6.69 10.74
C GLU A 111 -14.63 -6.90 12.11
N ASN A 112 -13.30 -6.94 12.17
CA ASN A 112 -12.54 -7.34 13.36
C ASN A 112 -11.75 -6.19 14.01
N GLY A 113 -11.76 -5.00 13.40
CA GLY A 113 -10.95 -3.87 13.83
C GLY A 113 -9.52 -3.90 13.26
N SER A 114 -8.72 -2.92 13.68
CA SER A 114 -7.35 -2.73 13.22
C SER A 114 -6.43 -3.89 13.62
N PHE A 115 -5.51 -4.24 12.75
CA PHE A 115 -4.44 -5.18 13.06
C PHE A 115 -3.51 -4.60 14.14
N THR A 116 -3.20 -5.38 15.16
CA THR A 116 -2.34 -4.99 16.28
C THR A 116 -0.95 -5.61 16.20
N SER A 117 -0.73 -6.56 15.28
CA SER A 117 0.55 -7.22 15.04
C SER A 117 0.60 -7.80 13.63
N ARG A 118 1.82 -7.97 13.08
CA ARG A 118 1.98 -8.66 11.79
C ARG A 118 1.48 -10.10 11.82
N THR A 119 1.60 -10.78 12.96
CA THR A 119 1.08 -12.14 13.09
C THR A 119 -0.45 -12.20 12.97
N ALA A 120 -1.16 -11.15 13.35
CA ALA A 120 -2.61 -11.07 13.21
C ALA A 120 -3.06 -11.08 11.74
N ILE A 121 -2.21 -10.63 10.82
CA ILE A 121 -2.48 -10.61 9.37
C ILE A 121 -2.70 -12.01 8.82
N LYS A 122 -2.07 -13.03 9.40
CA LYS A 122 -2.25 -14.45 9.01
C LYS A 122 -3.69 -14.96 9.13
N LYS A 123 -4.55 -14.24 9.86
CA LYS A 123 -5.98 -14.58 10.02
C LYS A 123 -6.83 -14.15 8.82
N VAL A 124 -6.28 -13.35 7.91
CA VAL A 124 -7.01 -12.90 6.72
C VAL A 124 -7.31 -14.08 5.79
N PRO A 125 -8.56 -14.25 5.37
CA PRO A 125 -8.92 -15.31 4.43
C PRO A 125 -8.11 -15.22 3.13
N SER A 126 -7.70 -16.37 2.61
CA SER A 126 -6.88 -16.53 1.38
C SER A 126 -5.44 -16.00 1.48
N LEU A 127 -5.01 -15.47 2.62
CA LEU A 127 -3.60 -15.13 2.85
C LEU A 127 -2.85 -16.38 3.33
N GLY A 128 -2.32 -17.16 2.40
CA GLY A 128 -1.49 -18.31 2.72
C GLY A 128 -0.12 -17.95 3.28
N ALA A 129 0.59 -18.94 3.84
CA ALA A 129 1.91 -18.75 4.43
C ALA A 129 2.91 -18.09 3.47
N LYS A 130 2.96 -18.54 2.21
CA LYS A 130 3.86 -17.97 1.18
C LYS A 130 3.56 -16.51 0.88
N ALA A 131 2.29 -16.15 0.74
CA ALA A 131 1.89 -14.76 0.50
C ALA A 131 2.22 -13.86 1.71
N PHE A 132 2.02 -14.37 2.93
CA PHE A 132 2.42 -13.67 4.15
C PHE A 132 3.93 -13.43 4.20
N GLU A 133 4.75 -14.44 3.94
CA GLU A 133 6.21 -14.31 3.91
C GLU A 133 6.67 -13.26 2.90
N GLN A 134 6.08 -13.23 1.71
CA GLN A 134 6.40 -12.23 0.69
C GLN A 134 5.99 -10.80 1.09
N ALA A 135 4.87 -10.65 1.77
CA ALA A 135 4.29 -9.34 2.07
C ALA A 135 4.74 -8.74 3.41
N ALA A 136 5.09 -9.57 4.39
CA ALA A 136 5.23 -9.17 5.79
C ALA A 136 6.25 -8.05 6.02
N GLY A 137 7.36 -8.04 5.26
CA GLY A 137 8.38 -6.99 5.33
C GLY A 137 7.93 -5.61 4.82
N PHE A 138 6.87 -5.55 4.02
CA PHE A 138 6.36 -4.33 3.40
C PHE A 138 5.12 -3.76 4.10
N LEU A 139 4.48 -4.55 4.96
CA LEU A 139 3.32 -4.11 5.74
C LEU A 139 3.78 -3.53 7.08
N ARG A 140 3.30 -2.34 7.39
CA ARG A 140 3.58 -1.63 8.65
C ARG A 140 2.33 -1.59 9.52
N ILE A 141 2.53 -1.63 10.84
CA ILE A 141 1.46 -1.45 11.83
C ILE A 141 1.93 -0.39 12.80
N LYS A 142 1.43 0.83 12.60
CA LYS A 142 1.75 1.95 13.49
C LYS A 142 1.24 1.68 14.92
N ASN A 143 2.03 2.05 15.90
CA ASN A 143 1.72 1.87 17.32
C ASN A 143 1.50 0.39 17.72
N ALA A 144 2.13 -0.56 17.01
CA ALA A 144 2.11 -1.97 17.39
C ALA A 144 2.83 -2.19 18.72
N LYS A 145 2.46 -3.29 19.43
CA LYS A 145 3.17 -3.67 20.68
C LYS A 145 4.64 -3.99 20.43
N ASN A 146 4.96 -4.59 19.28
CA ASN A 146 6.32 -4.83 18.85
C ASN A 146 6.74 -3.69 17.89
N PRO A 147 7.74 -2.86 18.25
CA PRO A 147 8.22 -1.78 17.38
C PRO A 147 8.66 -2.27 15.98
N LEU A 148 9.15 -3.52 15.89
CA LEU A 148 9.55 -4.11 14.61
C LEU A 148 8.39 -4.28 13.63
N ASP A 149 7.14 -4.31 14.08
CA ASP A 149 5.97 -4.36 13.21
C ASP A 149 5.73 -3.04 12.45
N ASP A 150 6.34 -1.93 12.88
CA ASP A 150 6.37 -0.64 12.16
C ASP A 150 7.70 -0.39 11.42
N SER A 151 8.53 -1.41 11.28
CA SER A 151 9.84 -1.32 10.65
C SER A 151 9.92 -2.04 9.30
N ALA A 152 11.06 -1.90 8.59
CA ALA A 152 11.35 -2.68 7.38
C ALA A 152 11.86 -4.11 7.68
N VAL A 153 12.06 -4.46 8.94
CA VAL A 153 12.58 -5.75 9.34
C VAL A 153 11.54 -6.83 9.06
N HIS A 154 11.95 -7.88 8.35
CA HIS A 154 11.07 -9.03 8.13
C HIS A 154 10.89 -9.84 9.44
N PRO A 155 9.70 -10.40 9.73
CA PRO A 155 9.45 -11.12 10.98
C PRO A 155 10.41 -12.26 11.28
N GLU A 156 10.97 -12.91 10.27
CA GLU A 156 11.98 -13.97 10.45
C GLU A 156 13.26 -13.48 11.13
N ASN A 157 13.58 -12.19 10.99
CA ASN A 157 14.78 -11.58 11.54
C ASN A 157 14.55 -10.92 12.90
N TYR A 158 13.34 -10.98 13.49
CA TYR A 158 13.07 -10.37 14.79
C TYR A 158 13.98 -10.86 15.90
N ALA A 159 14.19 -12.18 15.96
CA ALA A 159 15.08 -12.78 16.96
C ALA A 159 16.55 -12.31 16.82
N LEU A 160 16.99 -12.05 15.57
CA LEU A 160 18.33 -11.51 15.32
C LEU A 160 18.43 -10.07 15.80
N VAL A 161 17.44 -9.23 15.50
CA VAL A 161 17.41 -7.83 15.95
C VAL A 161 17.33 -7.73 17.45
N ASP A 162 16.50 -8.56 18.10
CA ASP A 162 16.42 -8.65 19.57
C ASP A 162 17.78 -9.02 20.20
N LYS A 163 18.52 -9.93 19.58
CA LYS A 163 19.87 -10.29 20.03
C LYS A 163 20.86 -9.13 19.88
N ILE A 164 20.86 -8.46 18.72
CA ILE A 164 21.70 -7.28 18.47
C ILE A 164 21.41 -6.18 19.49
N ALA A 165 20.13 -5.92 19.77
CA ALA A 165 19.72 -4.92 20.76
C ALA A 165 20.27 -5.24 22.15
N LYS A 166 20.11 -6.49 22.61
CA LYS A 166 20.65 -6.98 23.89
C LYS A 166 22.16 -6.86 23.97
N ASP A 167 22.88 -7.29 22.94
CA ASP A 167 24.34 -7.24 22.89
C ASP A 167 24.86 -5.80 22.96
N ASN A 168 24.11 -4.84 22.42
CA ASN A 168 24.41 -3.39 22.47
C ASN A 168 23.79 -2.67 23.68
N LYS A 169 23.13 -3.36 24.60
CA LYS A 169 22.43 -2.80 25.77
C LYS A 169 21.43 -1.69 25.39
N LYS A 170 20.72 -1.87 24.26
CA LYS A 170 19.70 -0.96 23.75
C LYS A 170 18.35 -1.66 23.69
N ASN A 171 17.27 -0.88 23.66
CA ASN A 171 15.95 -1.38 23.32
C ASN A 171 15.78 -1.46 21.82
N VAL A 172 14.94 -2.40 21.34
CA VAL A 172 14.62 -2.53 19.91
C VAL A 172 14.00 -1.24 19.35
N ALA A 173 13.30 -0.48 20.19
CA ALA A 173 12.70 0.80 19.83
C ALA A 173 13.73 1.94 19.56
N ASP A 174 14.99 1.71 19.90
CA ASP A 174 16.07 2.71 19.75
C ASP A 174 16.82 2.56 18.40
N PHE A 175 16.40 1.58 17.56
CA PHE A 175 16.90 1.32 16.22
C PHE A 175 15.91 1.81 15.16
#